data_b42c30536567e07493318cfadba62a60
#
_entry.id   b42c30536567e07493318cfadba62a60
#
_cell.length_a   1.000
_cell.length_b   1.000
_cell.length_c   1.000
_cell.angle_alpha   90.00
_cell.angle_beta   90.00
_cell.angle_gamma   90.00
#
_symmetry.space_group_name_H-M   'P 1'
#
loop_
_entity.id
_entity.type
_entity.pdbx_description
1 polymer ?
#
loop_
_entity_poly.entity_id
_entity_poly.type
_entity_poly.pdbx_seq_one_letter_code
_entity_poly.pdbx_strand_id
1 'polypeptide(L)'
;LCTGEDRPCGVCPACKRYLAGSHPDVRVLRPEKNVIKVDEIRDLIEYLSLRPYEGGWHVVIIEQADKMNASAQNALLKTLENPTGDAMFFLISESPGGLLSTILSRCQTLRFHELSADDCAAVLIDRGVPAERARLLAGLAQGAVGRALALNEDEGFFALREKTLQSLESLNGNASVAAAAAMISEEKGSETAILDVMELWARDLMAVQEGGAPFEAPDEARLRQSKLSGAKLLRAVMRARQQLFSNVAWNQALETMYFEL
;
A
#
# COMPACT_ATOMS: atom_id res chain seq x y z
N LEU A 1 -3.77 12.49 25.51
CA LEU A 1 -2.31 12.62 25.56
C LEU A 1 -1.83 14.05 25.23
N CYS A 2 -2.27 14.63 24.10
CA CYS A 2 -1.87 15.99 23.72
C CYS A 2 -2.50 17.05 24.63
N THR A 3 -1.69 18.00 25.14
CA THR A 3 -2.10 19.08 26.04
C THR A 3 -2.25 20.43 25.32
N GLY A 4 -1.98 20.52 24.03
CA GLY A 4 -2.13 21.73 23.21
C GLY A 4 -3.59 22.03 22.88
N GLU A 5 -3.87 23.28 22.43
CA GLU A 5 -5.21 23.72 22.00
C GLU A 5 -5.61 23.06 20.70
N ASP A 6 -4.74 23.09 19.67
CA ASP A 6 -4.94 22.39 18.39
C ASP A 6 -4.35 20.97 18.49
N ARG A 7 -5.20 19.99 18.66
CA ARG A 7 -4.78 18.58 18.86
C ARG A 7 -4.87 17.77 17.56
N PRO A 8 -3.78 17.06 17.17
CA PRO A 8 -2.46 16.94 17.80
C PRO A 8 -1.55 18.15 17.49
N CYS A 9 -0.97 18.80 18.52
CA CYS A 9 -0.16 20.01 18.30
C CYS A 9 1.26 19.74 17.78
N GLY A 10 1.77 18.51 17.84
CA GLY A 10 3.12 18.14 17.41
C GLY A 10 4.29 18.66 18.26
N VAL A 11 4.06 19.65 19.12
CA VAL A 11 5.13 20.39 19.84
C VAL A 11 5.16 20.16 21.34
N CYS A 12 4.06 19.74 21.97
CA CYS A 12 4.06 19.46 23.41
C CYS A 12 4.89 18.21 23.76
N PRO A 13 5.30 18.02 25.03
CA PRO A 13 6.14 16.88 25.42
C PRO A 13 5.53 15.51 25.06
N ALA A 14 4.21 15.34 25.22
CA ALA A 14 3.52 14.10 24.86
C ALA A 14 3.59 13.84 23.36
N CYS A 15 3.31 14.84 22.51
CA CYS A 15 3.42 14.71 21.06
C CYS A 15 4.86 14.39 20.62
N LYS A 16 5.86 15.07 21.21
CA LYS A 16 7.27 14.79 20.91
C LYS A 16 7.66 13.35 21.26
N ARG A 17 7.26 12.85 22.44
CA ARG A 17 7.52 11.46 22.83
C ARG A 17 6.81 10.47 21.93
N TYR A 18 5.57 10.74 21.55
CA TYR A 18 4.85 9.90 20.59
C TYR A 18 5.56 9.83 19.24
N LEU A 19 5.95 10.96 18.67
CA LEU A 19 6.69 11.03 17.40
C LEU A 19 8.06 10.33 17.47
N ALA A 20 8.70 10.36 18.64
CA ALA A 20 9.95 9.64 18.90
C ALA A 20 9.74 8.14 19.23
N GLY A 21 8.49 7.63 19.23
CA GLY A 21 8.17 6.25 19.59
C GLY A 21 8.45 5.88 21.06
N SER A 22 8.58 6.88 21.94
CA SER A 22 9.00 6.71 23.35
C SER A 22 7.93 7.11 24.39
N HIS A 23 6.67 7.30 23.95
CA HIS A 23 5.59 7.66 24.90
C HIS A 23 5.25 6.47 25.81
N PRO A 24 5.31 6.60 27.15
CA PRO A 24 5.14 5.47 28.05
C PRO A 24 3.74 4.84 28.01
N ASP A 25 2.71 5.65 27.72
CA ASP A 25 1.31 5.20 27.69
C ASP A 25 0.82 4.86 26.28
N VAL A 26 1.72 4.75 25.31
CA VAL A 26 1.40 4.32 23.95
C VAL A 26 2.15 3.03 23.62
N ARG A 27 1.42 2.03 23.17
CA ARG A 27 1.98 0.77 22.65
C ARG A 27 1.58 0.58 21.21
N VAL A 28 2.57 0.38 20.36
CA VAL A 28 2.37 0.01 18.96
C VAL A 28 2.83 -1.42 18.78
N LEU A 29 1.93 -2.28 18.38
CA LEU A 29 2.20 -3.68 18.08
C LEU A 29 2.21 -3.88 16.55
N ARG A 30 3.26 -4.49 16.04
CA ARG A 30 3.46 -4.80 14.63
C ARG A 30 3.75 -6.28 14.45
N PRO A 31 3.30 -6.91 13.37
CA PRO A 31 3.59 -8.32 13.16
C PRO A 31 5.09 -8.56 12.96
N GLU A 32 5.65 -9.50 13.73
CA GLU A 32 6.95 -10.06 13.43
C GLU A 32 6.79 -11.20 12.42
N LYS A 33 7.61 -11.20 11.36
CA LYS A 33 7.53 -12.24 10.30
C LYS A 33 6.10 -12.52 9.82
N ASN A 34 5.31 -11.45 9.63
CA ASN A 34 3.95 -11.49 9.10
C ASN A 34 2.91 -12.17 10.01
N VAL A 35 3.15 -12.27 11.30
CA VAL A 35 2.20 -12.82 12.28
C VAL A 35 2.32 -12.10 13.63
N ILE A 36 1.18 -11.86 14.30
CA ILE A 36 1.12 -11.42 15.69
C ILE A 36 0.69 -12.63 16.53
N LYS A 37 1.55 -13.00 17.49
CA LYS A 37 1.36 -14.18 18.32
C LYS A 37 0.61 -13.85 19.61
N VAL A 38 0.07 -14.89 20.25
CA VAL A 38 -0.67 -14.76 21.50
C VAL A 38 0.15 -14.19 22.65
N ASP A 39 1.46 -14.47 22.68
CA ASP A 39 2.33 -14.00 23.78
C ASP A 39 2.51 -12.48 23.72
N GLU A 40 2.61 -11.89 22.52
CA GLU A 40 2.66 -10.44 22.32
C GLU A 40 1.38 -9.74 22.84
N ILE A 41 0.23 -10.39 22.64
CA ILE A 41 -1.06 -9.90 23.18
C ILE A 41 -1.12 -10.06 24.71
N ARG A 42 -0.55 -11.12 25.27
CA ARG A 42 -0.48 -11.30 26.74
C ARG A 42 0.40 -10.25 27.40
N ASP A 43 1.58 -9.96 26.82
CA ASP A 43 2.47 -8.90 27.29
C ASP A 43 1.77 -7.53 27.23
N LEU A 44 0.99 -7.28 26.18
CA LEU A 44 0.16 -6.09 26.07
C LEU A 44 -0.92 -6.02 27.16
N ILE A 45 -1.59 -7.13 27.49
CA ILE A 45 -2.61 -7.18 28.54
C ILE A 45 -1.97 -6.95 29.91
N GLU A 46 -0.78 -7.48 30.16
CA GLU A 46 -0.03 -7.23 31.38
C GLU A 46 0.33 -5.75 31.51
N TYR A 47 0.84 -5.13 30.45
CA TYR A 47 1.10 -3.70 30.41
C TYR A 47 -0.17 -2.87 30.74
N LEU A 48 -1.33 -3.23 30.21
CA LEU A 48 -2.59 -2.52 30.47
C LEU A 48 -3.11 -2.70 31.90
N SER A 49 -2.60 -3.66 32.66
CA SER A 49 -2.94 -3.83 34.08
C SER A 49 -2.29 -2.78 34.98
N LEU A 50 -1.26 -2.11 34.49
CA LEU A 50 -0.59 -1.00 35.16
C LEU A 50 -1.42 0.28 35.01
N ARG A 51 -1.18 1.28 35.86
CA ARG A 51 -1.77 2.60 35.66
C ARG A 51 -0.99 3.38 34.61
N PRO A 52 -1.68 4.20 33.77
CA PRO A 52 -1.00 5.11 32.86
C PRO A 52 -0.02 6.01 33.60
N TYR A 53 1.17 6.17 33.06
CA TYR A 53 2.25 6.93 33.69
C TYR A 53 1.92 8.42 33.77
N GLU A 54 1.26 8.99 32.77
CA GLU A 54 0.87 10.39 32.70
C GLU A 54 -0.55 10.65 33.23
N GLY A 55 -1.19 9.64 33.84
CA GLY A 55 -2.50 9.78 34.50
C GLY A 55 -3.68 9.94 33.54
N GLY A 56 -3.56 9.49 32.32
CA GLY A 56 -4.61 9.54 31.31
C GLY A 56 -5.01 8.16 30.82
N TRP A 57 -4.95 8.00 29.51
CA TRP A 57 -5.35 6.79 28.80
C TRP A 57 -4.12 5.99 28.35
N HIS A 58 -4.22 4.66 28.41
CA HIS A 58 -3.39 3.81 27.58
C HIS A 58 -3.90 3.86 26.14
N VAL A 59 -3.01 4.05 25.18
CA VAL A 59 -3.31 3.99 23.77
C VAL A 59 -2.59 2.79 23.15
N VAL A 60 -3.35 1.89 22.58
CA VAL A 60 -2.85 0.69 21.92
C VAL A 60 -3.14 0.77 20.43
N ILE A 61 -2.12 0.63 19.62
CA ILE A 61 -2.21 0.58 18.16
C ILE A 61 -1.72 -0.78 17.72
N ILE A 62 -2.58 -1.57 17.08
CA ILE A 62 -2.22 -2.86 16.49
C ILE A 62 -2.25 -2.69 14.98
N GLU A 63 -1.08 -2.56 14.38
CA GLU A 63 -0.92 -2.48 12.93
C GLU A 63 -1.07 -3.87 12.31
N GLN A 64 -1.69 -3.96 11.14
CA GLN A 64 -1.99 -5.22 10.45
C GLN A 64 -2.67 -6.23 11.40
N ALA A 65 -3.72 -5.80 12.07
CA ALA A 65 -4.41 -6.60 13.09
C ALA A 65 -4.98 -7.94 12.54
N ASP A 66 -5.23 -8.03 11.23
CA ASP A 66 -5.59 -9.27 10.53
C ASP A 66 -4.47 -10.34 10.53
N LYS A 67 -3.24 -9.95 10.87
CA LYS A 67 -2.12 -10.88 11.07
C LYS A 67 -2.08 -11.53 12.46
N MET A 68 -2.97 -11.16 13.36
CA MET A 68 -3.15 -11.89 14.62
C MET A 68 -3.61 -13.32 14.35
N ASN A 69 -2.91 -14.31 14.91
CA ASN A 69 -3.43 -15.68 14.87
C ASN A 69 -4.70 -15.82 15.73
N ALA A 70 -5.46 -16.91 15.54
CA ALA A 70 -6.73 -17.11 16.24
C ALA A 70 -6.59 -17.06 17.78
N SER A 71 -5.48 -17.55 18.33
CA SER A 71 -5.21 -17.52 19.76
C SER A 71 -4.96 -16.10 20.28
N ALA A 72 -4.25 -15.27 19.50
CA ALA A 72 -4.00 -13.86 19.79
C ALA A 72 -5.31 -13.07 19.78
N GLN A 73 -6.14 -13.27 18.76
CA GLN A 73 -7.43 -12.61 18.65
C GLN A 73 -8.35 -12.98 19.83
N ASN A 74 -8.42 -14.26 20.20
CA ASN A 74 -9.22 -14.72 21.33
C ASN A 74 -8.72 -14.17 22.68
N ALA A 75 -7.40 -14.05 22.88
CA ALA A 75 -6.84 -13.46 24.09
C ALA A 75 -7.23 -11.98 24.24
N LEU A 76 -7.33 -11.24 23.13
CA LEU A 76 -7.68 -9.82 23.14
C LEU A 76 -9.17 -9.57 23.49
N LEU A 77 -10.08 -10.51 23.20
CA LEU A 77 -11.53 -10.33 23.35
C LEU A 77 -11.95 -9.88 24.74
N LYS A 78 -11.41 -10.52 25.79
CA LYS A 78 -11.75 -10.18 27.17
C LYS A 78 -11.36 -8.74 27.53
N THR A 79 -10.22 -8.29 27.01
CA THR A 79 -9.71 -6.93 27.27
C THR A 79 -10.50 -5.88 26.48
N LEU A 80 -10.99 -6.21 25.30
CA LEU A 80 -11.89 -5.32 24.54
C LEU A 80 -13.27 -5.19 25.19
N GLU A 81 -13.75 -6.24 25.88
CA GLU A 81 -15.03 -6.19 26.60
C GLU A 81 -14.94 -5.37 27.88
N ASN A 82 -13.90 -5.60 28.67
CA ASN A 82 -13.70 -5.00 29.99
C ASN A 82 -12.23 -4.61 30.17
N PRO A 83 -11.79 -3.48 29.59
CA PRO A 83 -10.43 -3.01 29.76
C PRO A 83 -10.14 -2.69 31.24
N THR A 84 -8.97 -3.10 31.71
CA THR A 84 -8.48 -2.73 33.04
C THR A 84 -8.00 -1.27 33.00
N GLY A 85 -8.87 -0.33 33.36
CA GLY A 85 -8.59 1.10 33.33
C GLY A 85 -8.98 1.77 32.01
N ASP A 86 -8.55 3.02 31.83
CA ASP A 86 -8.85 3.82 30.66
C ASP A 86 -7.89 3.42 29.51
N ALA A 87 -8.37 2.58 28.60
CA ALA A 87 -7.61 2.12 27.44
C ALA A 87 -8.37 2.37 26.13
N MET A 88 -7.65 2.82 25.10
CA MET A 88 -8.17 3.01 23.76
C MET A 88 -7.39 2.14 22.79
N PHE A 89 -8.12 1.36 21.98
CA PHE A 89 -7.54 0.44 20.99
C PHE A 89 -7.80 0.93 19.58
N PHE A 90 -6.75 0.94 18.76
CA PHE A 90 -6.82 1.14 17.32
C PHE A 90 -6.33 -0.13 16.65
N LEU A 91 -7.25 -0.87 16.01
CA LEU A 91 -6.94 -2.04 15.20
C LEU A 91 -6.91 -1.61 13.73
N ILE A 92 -5.73 -1.56 13.14
CA ILE A 92 -5.54 -1.18 11.74
C ILE A 92 -5.44 -2.45 10.91
N SER A 93 -6.27 -2.58 9.89
CA SER A 93 -6.32 -3.77 9.05
C SER A 93 -6.64 -3.41 7.61
N GLU A 94 -5.95 -4.03 6.67
CA GLU A 94 -6.25 -3.97 5.24
C GLU A 94 -7.38 -4.95 4.87
N SER A 95 -7.54 -6.02 5.64
CA SER A 95 -8.53 -7.07 5.41
C SER A 95 -9.35 -7.35 6.67
N PRO A 96 -10.48 -6.64 6.88
CA PRO A 96 -11.35 -6.89 8.02
C PRO A 96 -11.84 -8.33 8.13
N GLY A 97 -11.94 -9.06 7.01
CA GLY A 97 -12.28 -10.48 6.98
C GLY A 97 -11.28 -11.41 7.66
N GLY A 98 -10.06 -10.95 7.93
CA GLY A 98 -9.06 -11.66 8.74
C GLY A 98 -9.28 -11.56 10.25
N LEU A 99 -10.19 -10.68 10.69
CA LEU A 99 -10.56 -10.52 12.11
C LEU A 99 -11.80 -11.33 12.45
N LEU A 100 -11.82 -11.89 13.65
CA LEU A 100 -12.99 -12.59 14.17
C LEU A 100 -14.19 -11.62 14.26
N SER A 101 -15.37 -12.11 13.92
CA SER A 101 -16.62 -11.35 14.04
C SER A 101 -16.88 -10.85 15.48
N THR A 102 -16.38 -11.58 16.45
CA THR A 102 -16.43 -11.22 17.88
C THR A 102 -15.57 -10.01 18.22
N ILE A 103 -14.45 -9.76 17.52
CA ILE A 103 -13.67 -8.52 17.63
C ILE A 103 -14.42 -7.38 16.93
N LEU A 104 -14.85 -7.60 15.70
CA LEU A 104 -15.54 -6.60 14.90
C LEU A 104 -16.81 -6.06 15.58
N SER A 105 -17.55 -6.93 16.29
CA SER A 105 -18.75 -6.52 17.02
C SER A 105 -18.48 -5.62 18.24
N ARG A 106 -17.22 -5.55 18.72
CA ARG A 106 -16.78 -4.74 19.87
C ARG A 106 -16.00 -3.50 19.47
N CYS A 107 -15.76 -3.32 18.19
CA CYS A 107 -15.04 -2.18 17.64
C CYS A 107 -15.96 -1.32 16.78
N GLN A 108 -15.78 -0.01 16.85
CA GLN A 108 -16.36 0.87 15.84
C GLN A 108 -15.49 0.81 14.59
N THR A 109 -16.07 0.40 13.47
CA THR A 109 -15.35 0.33 12.20
C THR A 109 -15.36 1.69 11.50
N LEU A 110 -14.18 2.22 11.24
CA LEU A 110 -13.96 3.38 10.39
C LEU A 110 -13.31 2.91 9.09
N ARG A 111 -13.96 3.16 7.97
CA ARG A 111 -13.43 2.82 6.66
C ARG A 111 -12.71 4.01 6.07
N PHE A 112 -11.47 3.79 5.66
CA PHE A 112 -10.67 4.73 4.89
C PHE A 112 -10.71 4.29 3.44
N HIS A 113 -11.14 5.20 2.57
CA HIS A 113 -11.15 4.98 1.14
C HIS A 113 -9.91 5.60 0.51
N GLU A 114 -9.56 5.13 -0.66
CA GLU A 114 -8.53 5.75 -1.49
C GLU A 114 -8.94 7.19 -1.80
N LEU A 115 -7.97 8.09 -1.77
CA LEU A 115 -8.18 9.47 -2.19
C LEU A 115 -8.41 9.53 -3.70
N SER A 116 -9.09 10.57 -4.17
CA SER A 116 -9.06 10.89 -5.59
C SER A 116 -7.62 11.20 -6.03
N ALA A 117 -7.31 11.02 -7.31
CA ALA A 117 -5.99 11.38 -7.83
C ALA A 117 -5.65 12.85 -7.58
N ASP A 118 -6.65 13.74 -7.68
CA ASP A 118 -6.48 15.18 -7.45
C ASP A 118 -6.20 15.49 -5.97
N ASP A 119 -6.94 14.87 -5.03
CA ASP A 119 -6.71 15.06 -3.60
C ASP A 119 -5.34 14.49 -3.19
N CYS A 120 -4.98 13.32 -3.71
CA CYS A 120 -3.66 12.73 -3.47
C CYS A 120 -2.55 13.65 -4.00
N ALA A 121 -2.68 14.15 -5.22
CA ALA A 121 -1.72 15.09 -5.80
C ALA A 121 -1.62 16.39 -4.99
N ALA A 122 -2.75 16.94 -4.51
CA ALA A 122 -2.77 18.13 -3.67
C ALA A 122 -1.97 17.92 -2.37
N VAL A 123 -2.15 16.77 -1.70
CA VAL A 123 -1.38 16.43 -0.50
C VAL A 123 0.12 16.30 -0.79
N LEU A 124 0.50 15.74 -1.94
CA LEU A 124 1.90 15.61 -2.35
C LEU A 124 2.53 16.98 -2.63
N ILE A 125 1.79 17.88 -3.30
CA ILE A 125 2.24 19.26 -3.58
C ILE A 125 2.45 20.04 -2.27
N ASP A 126 1.52 19.91 -1.33
CA ASP A 126 1.66 20.53 0.00
C ASP A 126 2.90 20.03 0.76
N ARG A 127 3.35 18.81 0.47
CA ARG A 127 4.59 18.23 0.98
C ARG A 127 5.85 18.56 0.16
N GLY A 128 5.73 19.44 -0.83
CA GLY A 128 6.85 19.93 -1.63
C GLY A 128 7.18 19.11 -2.88
N VAL A 129 6.35 18.14 -3.27
CA VAL A 129 6.54 17.41 -4.52
C VAL A 129 6.12 18.31 -5.70
N PRO A 130 6.93 18.46 -6.76
CA PRO A 130 6.54 19.23 -7.95
C PRO A 130 5.22 18.76 -8.56
N ALA A 131 4.38 19.69 -9.03
CA ALA A 131 3.00 19.42 -9.42
C ALA A 131 2.85 18.31 -10.50
N GLU A 132 3.71 18.30 -11.52
CA GLU A 132 3.69 17.27 -12.56
C GLU A 132 4.02 15.90 -11.98
N ARG A 133 5.07 15.83 -11.15
CA ARG A 133 5.48 14.60 -10.48
C ARG A 133 4.42 14.11 -9.48
N ALA A 134 3.77 15.03 -8.76
CA ALA A 134 2.70 14.71 -7.82
C ALA A 134 1.48 14.07 -8.51
N ARG A 135 1.07 14.57 -9.68
CA ARG A 135 -0.01 13.97 -10.47
C ARG A 135 0.34 12.56 -10.95
N LEU A 136 1.55 12.38 -11.48
CA LEU A 136 2.04 11.06 -11.89
C LEU A 136 2.04 10.08 -10.71
N LEU A 137 2.61 10.47 -9.58
CA LEU A 137 2.66 9.64 -8.37
C LEU A 137 1.27 9.32 -7.81
N ALA A 138 0.36 10.27 -7.85
CA ALA A 138 -1.03 10.06 -7.39
C ALA A 138 -1.75 8.99 -8.24
N GLY A 139 -1.54 9.00 -9.56
CA GLY A 139 -2.05 7.98 -10.46
C GLY A 139 -1.44 6.60 -10.17
N LEU A 140 -0.11 6.52 -10.11
CA LEU A 140 0.64 5.30 -9.81
C LEU A 140 0.29 4.70 -8.44
N ALA A 141 0.04 5.54 -7.45
CA ALA A 141 -0.28 5.12 -6.10
C ALA A 141 -1.78 4.85 -5.88
N GLN A 142 -2.63 5.09 -6.89
CA GLN A 142 -4.08 4.88 -6.81
C GLN A 142 -4.71 5.56 -5.58
N GLY A 143 -4.31 6.82 -5.31
CA GLY A 143 -4.83 7.58 -4.16
C GLY A 143 -4.19 7.27 -2.79
N ALA A 144 -3.26 6.32 -2.72
CA ALA A 144 -2.54 5.98 -1.49
C ALA A 144 -1.32 6.90 -1.28
N VAL A 145 -1.48 7.99 -0.51
CA VAL A 145 -0.42 9.00 -0.29
C VAL A 145 0.88 8.39 0.23
N GLY A 146 0.81 7.44 1.16
CA GLY A 146 2.01 6.76 1.70
C GLY A 146 2.80 6.03 0.61
N ARG A 147 2.10 5.33 -0.30
CA ARG A 147 2.71 4.67 -1.46
C ARG A 147 3.31 5.70 -2.42
N ALA A 148 2.61 6.80 -2.67
CA ALA A 148 3.11 7.88 -3.53
C ALA A 148 4.40 8.50 -3.01
N LEU A 149 4.50 8.72 -1.70
CA LEU A 149 5.73 9.23 -1.06
C LEU A 149 6.87 8.22 -1.15
N ALA A 150 6.62 6.95 -0.91
CA ALA A 150 7.63 5.89 -1.05
C ALA A 150 8.15 5.81 -2.49
N LEU A 151 7.26 5.88 -3.50
CA LEU A 151 7.66 5.94 -4.91
C LEU A 151 8.43 7.22 -5.26
N ASN A 152 8.15 8.34 -4.58
CA ASN A 152 8.89 9.59 -4.80
C ASN A 152 10.33 9.51 -4.30
N GLU A 153 10.58 8.75 -3.25
CA GLU A 153 11.91 8.53 -2.66
C GLU A 153 12.70 7.43 -3.39
N ASP A 154 12.04 6.58 -4.16
CA ASP A 154 12.68 5.52 -4.94
C ASP A 154 13.22 6.05 -6.28
N GLU A 155 14.50 6.36 -6.30
CA GLU A 155 15.18 6.84 -7.51
C GLU A 155 15.21 5.79 -8.64
N GLY A 156 15.21 4.50 -8.31
CA GLY A 156 15.22 3.39 -9.26
C GLY A 156 13.88 3.17 -9.95
N PHE A 157 12.79 3.51 -9.29
CA PHE A 157 11.44 3.24 -9.79
C PHE A 157 11.15 3.91 -11.14
N PHE A 158 11.53 5.17 -11.32
CA PHE A 158 11.26 5.89 -12.58
C PHE A 158 12.07 5.34 -13.75
N ALA A 159 13.30 4.90 -13.50
CA ALA A 159 14.12 4.22 -14.51
C ALA A 159 13.50 2.86 -14.89
N LEU A 160 13.04 2.10 -13.91
CA LEU A 160 12.35 0.83 -14.12
C LEU A 160 11.05 1.02 -14.91
N ARG A 161 10.25 2.03 -14.54
CA ARG A 161 9.03 2.38 -15.26
C ARG A 161 9.31 2.70 -16.72
N GLU A 162 10.26 3.57 -16.99
CA GLU A 162 10.62 3.94 -18.36
C GLU A 162 11.07 2.72 -19.18
N LYS A 163 11.92 1.88 -18.61
CA LYS A 163 12.38 0.64 -19.21
C LYS A 163 11.22 -0.32 -19.51
N THR A 164 10.25 -0.41 -18.61
CA THR A 164 9.04 -1.22 -18.77
C THR A 164 8.18 -0.70 -19.94
N LEU A 165 7.96 0.61 -20.01
CA LEU A 165 7.18 1.21 -21.10
C LEU A 165 7.88 1.05 -22.46
N GLN A 166 9.20 1.24 -22.53
CA GLN A 166 9.99 1.01 -23.73
C GLN A 166 9.90 -0.44 -24.21
N SER A 167 9.89 -1.40 -23.29
CA SER A 167 9.69 -2.81 -23.59
C SER A 167 8.33 -3.06 -24.23
N LEU A 168 7.24 -2.47 -23.71
CA LEU A 168 5.91 -2.56 -24.32
C LEU A 168 5.83 -1.87 -25.68
N GLU A 169 6.43 -0.70 -25.83
CA GLU A 169 6.47 0.06 -27.09
C GLU A 169 7.23 -0.66 -28.18
N SER A 170 8.26 -1.42 -27.83
CA SER A 170 9.04 -2.22 -28.79
C SER A 170 8.19 -3.25 -29.54
N LEU A 171 7.07 -3.70 -28.94
CA LEU A 171 6.10 -4.60 -29.57
C LEU A 171 5.28 -3.91 -30.70
N ASN A 172 5.23 -2.58 -30.74
CA ASN A 172 4.57 -1.85 -31.83
C ASN A 172 5.36 -1.90 -33.16
N GLY A 173 6.61 -2.33 -33.10
CA GLY A 173 7.54 -2.41 -34.22
C GLY A 173 7.85 -3.85 -34.65
N ASN A 174 9.02 -4.03 -35.24
CA ASN A 174 9.52 -5.34 -35.71
C ASN A 174 10.35 -6.08 -34.64
N ALA A 175 10.35 -5.64 -33.40
CA ALA A 175 11.05 -6.34 -32.33
C ALA A 175 10.38 -7.69 -32.04
N SER A 176 11.19 -8.74 -31.87
CA SER A 176 10.66 -10.02 -31.41
C SER A 176 10.18 -9.93 -29.96
N VAL A 177 9.15 -10.70 -29.65
CA VAL A 177 8.65 -10.85 -28.27
C VAL A 177 9.79 -11.16 -27.28
N ALA A 178 10.72 -12.04 -27.68
CA ALA A 178 11.88 -12.38 -26.87
C ALA A 178 12.80 -11.16 -26.60
N ALA A 179 13.00 -10.28 -27.59
CA ALA A 179 13.81 -9.07 -27.40
C ALA A 179 13.14 -8.07 -26.46
N ALA A 180 11.82 -7.89 -26.59
CA ALA A 180 11.05 -7.03 -25.70
C ALA A 180 11.06 -7.56 -24.25
N ALA A 181 10.86 -8.86 -24.05
CA ALA A 181 10.92 -9.49 -22.74
C ALA A 181 12.32 -9.41 -22.13
N ALA A 182 13.38 -9.58 -22.93
CA ALA A 182 14.77 -9.50 -22.46
C ALA A 182 15.12 -8.13 -21.84
N MET A 183 14.45 -7.05 -22.28
CA MET A 183 14.70 -5.70 -21.73
C MET A 183 14.46 -5.59 -20.23
N ILE A 184 13.52 -6.36 -19.68
CA ILE A 184 13.10 -6.28 -18.27
C ILE A 184 13.24 -7.61 -17.51
N SER A 185 13.68 -8.68 -18.18
CA SER A 185 13.79 -10.01 -17.56
C SER A 185 14.83 -10.09 -16.44
N GLU A 186 15.86 -9.23 -16.49
CA GLU A 186 16.94 -9.20 -15.50
C GLU A 186 16.60 -8.41 -14.23
N GLU A 187 15.48 -7.68 -14.20
CA GLU A 187 15.03 -6.85 -13.07
C GLU A 187 14.44 -7.71 -11.94
N LYS A 188 15.29 -8.57 -11.36
CA LYS A 188 14.89 -9.50 -10.30
C LYS A 188 14.52 -8.76 -9.01
N GLY A 189 13.42 -9.17 -8.41
CA GLY A 189 12.87 -8.54 -7.21
C GLY A 189 11.95 -7.34 -7.50
N SER A 190 11.84 -6.93 -8.78
CA SER A 190 10.98 -5.83 -9.21
C SER A 190 9.76 -6.29 -10.01
N GLU A 191 9.50 -7.60 -10.05
CA GLU A 191 8.44 -8.21 -10.87
C GLU A 191 7.07 -7.60 -10.58
N THR A 192 6.76 -7.40 -9.30
CA THR A 192 5.49 -6.77 -8.88
C THR A 192 5.38 -5.33 -9.35
N ALA A 193 6.45 -4.55 -9.22
CA ALA A 193 6.48 -3.15 -9.66
C ALA A 193 6.34 -3.04 -11.20
N ILE A 194 6.97 -3.93 -11.95
CA ILE A 194 6.83 -4.03 -13.40
C ILE A 194 5.37 -4.31 -13.78
N LEU A 195 4.75 -5.31 -13.15
CA LEU A 195 3.36 -5.65 -13.43
C LEU A 195 2.39 -4.54 -13.00
N ASP A 196 2.68 -3.81 -11.92
CA ASP A 196 1.91 -2.63 -11.49
C ASP A 196 1.95 -1.53 -12.56
N VAL A 197 3.13 -1.22 -13.10
CA VAL A 197 3.31 -0.24 -14.19
C VAL A 197 2.54 -0.68 -15.44
N MET A 198 2.63 -1.95 -15.83
CA MET A 198 1.92 -2.47 -16.99
C MET A 198 0.40 -2.47 -16.82
N GLU A 199 -0.08 -2.74 -15.61
CA GLU A 199 -1.52 -2.70 -15.29
C GLU A 199 -2.07 -1.28 -15.42
N LEU A 200 -1.38 -0.28 -14.88
CA LEU A 200 -1.77 1.13 -15.01
C LEU A 200 -1.76 1.57 -16.47
N TRP A 201 -0.69 1.23 -17.20
CA TRP A 201 -0.60 1.49 -18.62
C TRP A 201 -1.75 0.86 -19.41
N ALA A 202 -2.14 -0.39 -19.09
CA ALA A 202 -3.26 -1.06 -19.71
C ALA A 202 -4.59 -0.35 -19.48
N ARG A 203 -4.83 0.15 -18.24
CA ARG A 203 -6.02 0.93 -17.88
C ARG A 203 -6.09 2.24 -18.64
N ASP A 204 -4.95 2.95 -18.74
CA ASP A 204 -4.86 4.20 -19.48
C ASP A 204 -5.06 3.98 -20.99
N LEU A 205 -4.50 2.92 -21.56
CA LEU A 205 -4.77 2.52 -22.93
C LEU A 205 -6.26 2.27 -23.18
N MET A 206 -6.94 1.57 -22.26
CA MET A 206 -8.39 1.34 -22.38
C MET A 206 -9.16 2.65 -22.35
N ALA A 207 -8.84 3.56 -21.41
CA ALA A 207 -9.48 4.86 -21.29
C ALA A 207 -9.33 5.68 -22.57
N VAL A 208 -8.10 5.76 -23.12
CA VAL A 208 -7.80 6.49 -24.37
C VAL A 208 -8.47 5.85 -25.58
N GLN A 209 -8.50 4.51 -25.65
CA GLN A 209 -9.16 3.77 -26.76
C GLN A 209 -10.68 3.96 -26.77
N GLU A 210 -11.29 4.22 -25.61
CA GLU A 210 -12.71 4.54 -25.46
C GLU A 210 -12.99 6.06 -25.56
N GLY A 211 -11.99 6.87 -25.86
CA GLY A 211 -12.13 8.34 -26.01
C GLY A 211 -12.12 9.12 -24.72
N GLY A 212 -11.76 8.47 -23.60
CA GLY A 212 -11.54 9.12 -22.29
C GLY A 212 -10.16 9.74 -22.14
N ALA A 213 -9.92 10.37 -21.01
CA ALA A 213 -8.60 10.87 -20.61
C ALA A 213 -7.83 9.79 -19.83
N PRO A 214 -6.50 9.67 -20.02
CA PRO A 214 -5.69 8.78 -19.22
C PRO A 214 -5.54 9.32 -17.79
N PHE A 215 -5.31 8.43 -16.84
CA PHE A 215 -4.95 8.81 -15.46
C PHE A 215 -3.58 9.47 -15.40
N GLU A 216 -2.65 9.02 -16.26
CA GLU A 216 -1.29 9.54 -16.37
C GLU A 216 -1.16 10.50 -17.55
N ALA A 217 -1.59 11.75 -17.37
CA ALA A 217 -1.57 12.77 -18.41
C ALA A 217 -0.21 12.96 -19.14
N PRO A 218 0.98 12.83 -18.49
CA PRO A 218 2.26 12.96 -19.18
C PRO A 218 2.49 11.96 -20.32
N ASP A 219 1.86 10.80 -20.25
CA ASP A 219 2.03 9.73 -21.23
C ASP A 219 0.94 9.70 -22.32
N GLU A 220 0.03 10.66 -22.35
CA GLU A 220 -1.09 10.67 -23.30
C GLU A 220 -0.64 10.52 -24.77
N ALA A 221 0.42 11.21 -25.16
CA ALA A 221 0.94 11.13 -26.52
C ALA A 221 1.46 9.71 -26.86
N ARG A 222 2.11 9.04 -25.91
CA ARG A 222 2.61 7.67 -26.06
C ARG A 222 1.47 6.66 -26.13
N LEU A 223 0.45 6.84 -25.29
CA LEU A 223 -0.76 6.01 -25.25
C LEU A 223 -1.52 6.07 -26.57
N ARG A 224 -1.69 7.25 -27.16
CA ARG A 224 -2.35 7.45 -28.46
C ARG A 224 -1.61 6.82 -29.64
N GLN A 225 -0.30 6.65 -29.53
CA GLN A 225 0.54 6.01 -30.56
C GLN A 225 0.62 4.49 -30.38
N SER A 226 0.25 3.96 -29.22
CA SER A 226 0.32 2.54 -28.95
C SER A 226 -0.68 1.75 -29.79
N LYS A 227 -0.20 0.65 -30.38
CA LYS A 227 -1.02 -0.32 -31.12
C LYS A 227 -1.53 -1.47 -30.24
N LEU A 228 -1.08 -1.53 -29.01
CA LEU A 228 -1.47 -2.56 -28.06
C LEU A 228 -2.93 -2.39 -27.66
N SER A 229 -3.63 -3.50 -27.45
CA SER A 229 -4.95 -3.49 -26.84
C SER A 229 -4.84 -3.44 -25.32
N GLY A 230 -5.35 -2.38 -24.70
CA GLY A 230 -5.35 -2.26 -23.23
C GLY A 230 -6.03 -3.44 -22.53
N ALA A 231 -7.15 -3.92 -23.08
CA ALA A 231 -7.86 -5.07 -22.55
C ALA A 231 -7.09 -6.38 -22.65
N LYS A 232 -6.29 -6.58 -23.73
CA LYS A 232 -5.41 -7.75 -23.85
C LYS A 232 -4.26 -7.66 -22.86
N LEU A 233 -3.61 -6.50 -22.77
CA LEU A 233 -2.51 -6.26 -21.84
C LEU A 233 -2.96 -6.49 -20.40
N LEU A 234 -4.11 -5.95 -19.99
CA LEU A 234 -4.63 -6.14 -18.63
C LEU A 234 -4.83 -7.62 -18.30
N ARG A 235 -5.44 -8.39 -19.22
CA ARG A 235 -5.63 -9.84 -19.02
C ARG A 235 -4.31 -10.59 -18.91
N ALA A 236 -3.34 -10.25 -19.74
CA ALA A 236 -2.02 -10.87 -19.75
C ALA A 236 -1.26 -10.58 -18.44
N VAL A 237 -1.32 -9.35 -17.95
CA VAL A 237 -0.75 -8.95 -16.65
C VAL A 237 -1.41 -9.72 -15.49
N MET A 238 -2.74 -9.81 -15.46
CA MET A 238 -3.45 -10.58 -14.42
C MET A 238 -3.05 -12.04 -14.41
N ARG A 239 -2.87 -12.65 -15.59
CA ARG A 239 -2.40 -14.04 -15.73
C ARG A 239 -0.96 -14.19 -15.26
N ALA A 240 -0.07 -13.27 -15.61
CA ALA A 240 1.32 -13.27 -15.13
C ALA A 240 1.40 -13.20 -13.60
N ARG A 241 0.58 -12.36 -12.95
CA ARG A 241 0.48 -12.32 -11.47
C ARG A 241 0.06 -13.69 -10.89
N GLN A 242 -0.92 -14.35 -11.50
CA GLN A 242 -1.37 -15.67 -11.05
C GLN A 242 -0.27 -16.73 -11.22
N GLN A 243 0.48 -16.68 -12.32
CA GLN A 243 1.62 -17.57 -12.56
C GLN A 243 2.72 -17.37 -11.51
N LEU A 244 3.07 -16.12 -11.19
CA LEU A 244 4.04 -15.81 -10.12
C LEU A 244 3.57 -16.31 -8.75
N PHE A 245 2.29 -16.13 -8.43
CA PHE A 245 1.71 -16.68 -7.20
C PHE A 245 1.80 -18.22 -7.15
N SER A 246 1.76 -18.88 -8.31
CA SER A 246 1.94 -20.32 -8.46
C SER A 246 3.42 -20.75 -8.59
N ASN A 247 4.37 -19.87 -8.24
CA ASN A 247 5.82 -20.09 -8.32
C ASN A 247 6.38 -20.39 -9.73
N VAL A 248 5.72 -19.92 -10.78
CA VAL A 248 6.29 -19.94 -12.13
C VAL A 248 7.46 -18.94 -12.20
N ALA A 249 8.54 -19.31 -12.87
CA ALA A 249 9.70 -18.43 -13.01
C ALA A 249 9.33 -17.13 -13.77
N TRP A 250 9.88 -15.99 -13.31
CA TRP A 250 9.59 -14.68 -13.90
C TRP A 250 9.75 -14.64 -15.42
N ASN A 251 10.87 -15.11 -15.93
CA ASN A 251 11.13 -15.08 -17.37
C ASN A 251 10.06 -15.83 -18.17
N GLN A 252 9.59 -16.97 -17.67
CA GLN A 252 8.55 -17.77 -18.31
C GLN A 252 7.19 -17.07 -18.27
N ALA A 253 6.83 -16.47 -17.13
CA ALA A 253 5.59 -15.69 -16.99
C ALA A 253 5.62 -14.47 -17.93
N LEU A 254 6.75 -13.77 -18.00
CA LEU A 254 6.96 -12.61 -18.84
C LEU A 254 6.86 -12.95 -20.34
N GLU A 255 7.57 -13.98 -20.80
CA GLU A 255 7.50 -14.42 -22.19
C GLU A 255 6.07 -14.82 -22.58
N THR A 256 5.39 -15.61 -21.73
CA THR A 256 4.00 -16.00 -21.97
C THR A 256 3.09 -14.79 -22.09
N MET A 257 3.26 -13.80 -21.20
CA MET A 257 2.51 -12.56 -21.20
C MET A 257 2.70 -11.80 -22.52
N TYR A 258 3.94 -11.66 -22.98
CA TYR A 258 4.26 -10.92 -24.21
C TYR A 258 3.78 -11.63 -25.48
N PHE A 259 3.72 -12.98 -25.49
CA PHE A 259 3.16 -13.73 -26.61
C PHE A 259 1.65 -13.54 -26.78
N GLU A 260 0.94 -13.12 -25.74
CA GLU A 260 -0.51 -12.88 -25.76
C GLU A 260 -0.88 -11.47 -26.27
N LEU A 261 0.09 -10.54 -26.36
CA LEU A 261 -0.13 -9.15 -26.78
C LEU A 261 -0.13 -8.99 -28.29
#